data_d24e224076d903ef6540cd52fa00f620
#
_entry.id   d24e224076d903ef6540cd52fa00f620
#
_cell.length_a   1.000
_cell.length_b   1.000
_cell.length_c   1.000
_cell.angle_alpha   90.00
_cell.angle_beta   90.00
_cell.angle_gamma   90.00
#
_symmetry.space_group_name_H-M   'P 1'
#
loop_
_entity.id
_entity.type
_entity.pdbx_description
1 polymer ?
#
loop_
_entity_poly.entity_id
_entity_poly.type
_entity_poly.pdbx_seq_one_letter_code
_entity_poly.pdbx_strand_id
1 'polypeptide(L)'
;MTTNKTTPKELWARQQISGPDVDYDLWNKKRISVQAFSQMSQSCIFTVDVFKERYDFASDSFAHLFGYNPTWIKTIRQQGDLLEERIHPDDRMQLTECQIEHGQFIYSLPPEERNDYRQIFQFRMLNARQQYINVSSRQQVIETDRNGKAWIIMGVMDILPDQTPIETIKR
;
A
#
# COMPACT_ATOMS: atom_id res chain seq x y z
N MET A 1 4.93 4.40 -31.57
CA MET A 1 5.70 4.97 -30.44
C MET A 1 5.18 4.32 -29.17
N THR A 2 5.88 3.35 -28.64
CA THR A 2 5.57 2.71 -27.35
C THR A 2 5.96 3.70 -26.27
N THR A 3 4.99 4.40 -25.70
CA THR A 3 5.17 5.17 -24.47
C THR A 3 5.55 4.18 -23.38
N ASN A 4 6.81 4.21 -23.01
CA ASN A 4 7.35 3.43 -21.90
C ASN A 4 6.67 3.94 -20.62
N LYS A 5 5.52 3.37 -20.24
CA LYS A 5 4.76 3.76 -19.06
C LYS A 5 5.56 3.28 -17.84
N THR A 6 6.07 4.21 -17.05
CA THR A 6 6.69 3.92 -15.75
C THR A 6 5.70 3.14 -14.88
N THR A 7 6.14 2.05 -14.27
CA THR A 7 5.35 1.29 -13.30
C THR A 7 5.57 1.85 -11.88
N PRO A 8 4.65 1.64 -10.93
CA PRO A 8 4.86 2.03 -9.54
C PRO A 8 6.16 1.45 -8.98
N LYS A 9 6.47 0.21 -9.33
CA LYS A 9 7.71 -0.47 -8.93
C LYS A 9 8.96 0.26 -9.46
N GLU A 10 8.97 0.67 -10.73
CA GLU A 10 10.08 1.44 -11.30
C GLU A 10 10.22 2.81 -10.64
N LEU A 11 9.10 3.45 -10.28
CA LEU A 11 9.10 4.70 -9.55
C LEU A 11 9.78 4.53 -8.18
N TRP A 12 9.41 3.51 -7.42
CA TRP A 12 10.00 3.21 -6.12
C TRP A 12 11.45 2.76 -6.22
N ALA A 13 11.79 1.95 -7.22
CA ALA A 13 13.17 1.51 -7.46
C ALA A 13 14.13 2.68 -7.78
N ARG A 14 13.65 3.73 -8.42
CA ARG A 14 14.44 4.95 -8.72
C ARG A 14 14.91 5.69 -7.47
N GLN A 15 14.28 5.47 -6.33
CA GLN A 15 14.67 6.10 -5.07
C GLN A 15 16.07 5.70 -4.61
N GLN A 16 16.49 4.46 -4.88
CA GLN A 16 17.79 3.93 -4.45
C GLN A 16 18.03 4.10 -2.93
N ILE A 17 17.09 3.59 -2.12
CA ILE A 17 17.28 3.54 -0.66
C ILE A 17 18.48 2.65 -0.35
N SER A 18 19.32 3.08 0.57
CA SER A 18 20.50 2.32 1.01
C SER A 18 20.30 1.81 2.44
N GLY A 19 20.85 0.63 2.76
CA GLY A 19 20.72 0.03 4.10
C GLY A 19 21.15 0.93 5.26
N PRO A 20 22.28 1.67 5.16
CA PRO A 20 22.71 2.62 6.21
C PRO A 20 21.77 3.81 6.41
N ASP A 21 20.89 4.10 5.46
CA ASP A 21 19.99 5.26 5.52
C ASP A 21 18.65 4.94 6.21
N VAL A 22 18.38 3.66 6.54
CA VAL A 22 17.16 3.20 7.20
C VAL A 22 17.45 2.78 8.65
N ASP A 23 16.61 3.22 9.59
CA ASP A 23 16.73 2.92 11.02
C ASP A 23 15.70 1.88 11.46
N TYR A 24 16.05 0.60 11.32
CA TYR A 24 15.17 -0.50 11.72
C TYR A 24 14.92 -0.58 13.23
N ASP A 25 15.82 -0.10 14.07
CA ASP A 25 15.60 -0.09 15.51
C ASP A 25 14.49 0.89 15.87
N LEU A 26 14.50 2.07 15.26
CA LEU A 26 13.42 3.04 15.38
C LEU A 26 12.12 2.50 14.81
N TRP A 27 12.15 1.92 13.59
CA TRP A 27 10.96 1.35 12.97
C TRP A 27 10.36 0.21 13.82
N ASN A 28 11.16 -0.70 14.35
CA ASN A 28 10.68 -1.79 15.20
C ASN A 28 9.94 -1.30 16.44
N LYS A 29 10.37 -0.18 17.03
CA LYS A 29 9.65 0.46 18.15
C LYS A 29 8.31 1.05 17.69
N LYS A 30 8.29 1.77 16.58
CA LYS A 30 7.06 2.38 16.02
C LYS A 30 6.07 1.33 15.55
N ARG A 31 6.54 0.21 14.98
CA ARG A 31 5.70 -0.89 14.53
C ARG A 31 4.83 -1.48 15.65
N ILE A 32 5.29 -1.46 16.89
CA ILE A 32 4.48 -1.87 18.06
C ILE A 32 3.19 -1.05 18.14
N SER A 33 3.24 0.25 17.89
CA SER A 33 2.07 1.12 17.86
C SER A 33 1.11 0.77 16.72
N VAL A 34 1.64 0.44 15.54
CA VAL A 34 0.83 -0.03 14.41
C VAL A 34 0.12 -1.33 14.75
N GLN A 35 0.81 -2.27 15.39
CA GLN A 35 0.23 -3.54 15.85
C GLN A 35 -0.86 -3.32 16.88
N ALA A 36 -0.63 -2.46 17.89
CA ALA A 36 -1.62 -2.13 18.91
C ALA A 36 -2.87 -1.46 18.29
N PHE A 37 -2.68 -0.52 17.38
CA PHE A 37 -3.78 0.12 16.65
C PHE A 37 -4.58 -0.90 15.84
N SER A 38 -3.91 -1.84 15.19
CA SER A 38 -4.57 -2.87 14.37
C SER A 38 -5.49 -3.79 15.18
N GLN A 39 -5.18 -4.03 16.46
CA GLN A 39 -6.03 -4.84 17.35
C GLN A 39 -7.35 -4.16 17.72
N MET A 40 -7.37 -2.83 17.72
CA MET A 40 -8.58 -2.04 18.02
C MET A 40 -9.37 -1.69 16.75
N SER A 41 -8.75 -1.82 15.58
CA SER A 41 -9.36 -1.49 14.29
C SER A 41 -10.00 -2.70 13.66
N GLN A 42 -11.18 -2.52 13.06
CA GLN A 42 -11.80 -3.53 12.19
C GLN A 42 -11.31 -3.46 10.74
N SER A 43 -10.54 -2.43 10.40
CA SER A 43 -9.97 -2.26 9.06
C SER A 43 -8.79 -3.21 8.84
N CYS A 44 -8.53 -3.56 7.59
CA CYS A 44 -7.28 -4.22 7.22
C CYS A 44 -6.14 -3.21 7.23
N ILE A 45 -5.15 -3.43 8.08
CA ILE A 45 -3.97 -2.58 8.20
C ILE A 45 -2.76 -3.34 7.71
N PHE A 46 -1.95 -2.69 6.87
CA PHE A 46 -0.71 -3.25 6.38
C PHE A 46 0.39 -2.18 6.33
N THR A 47 1.62 -2.64 6.37
CA THR A 47 2.79 -1.79 6.06
C THR A 47 3.64 -2.45 4.98
N VAL A 48 4.19 -1.61 4.12
CA VAL A 48 5.13 -2.00 3.06
C VAL A 48 6.49 -1.42 3.38
N ASP A 49 7.50 -2.27 3.45
CA ASP A 49 8.90 -1.88 3.47
C ASP A 49 9.40 -1.76 2.03
N VAL A 50 9.53 -0.54 1.54
CA VAL A 50 9.94 -0.25 0.16
C VAL A 50 11.39 -0.69 -0.08
N PHE A 51 12.27 -0.57 0.93
CA PHE A 51 13.65 -1.00 0.82
C PHE A 51 13.80 -2.52 0.68
N LYS A 52 13.01 -3.29 1.44
CA LYS A 52 12.99 -4.75 1.36
C LYS A 52 12.04 -5.29 0.30
N GLU A 53 11.30 -4.41 -0.37
CA GLU A 53 10.30 -4.78 -1.39
C GLU A 53 9.31 -5.84 -0.91
N ARG A 54 8.74 -5.65 0.28
CA ARG A 54 7.79 -6.60 0.88
C ARG A 54 6.81 -5.96 1.85
N TYR A 55 5.71 -6.68 2.10
CA TYR A 55 4.84 -6.37 3.24
C TYR A 55 5.58 -6.70 4.54
N ASP A 56 5.69 -5.72 5.44
CA ASP A 56 6.32 -5.88 6.75
C ASP A 56 5.30 -6.29 7.83
N PHE A 57 4.07 -5.81 7.70
CA PHE A 57 2.96 -6.11 8.59
C PHE A 57 1.64 -6.25 7.82
N ALA A 58 0.77 -7.16 8.28
CA ALA A 58 -0.62 -7.29 7.87
C ALA A 58 -1.46 -7.71 9.07
N SER A 59 -2.58 -7.00 9.32
CA SER A 59 -3.47 -7.27 10.44
C SER A 59 -4.31 -8.52 10.24
N ASP A 60 -4.80 -9.10 11.36
CA ASP A 60 -5.68 -10.27 11.34
C ASP A 60 -7.03 -10.01 10.66
N SER A 61 -7.42 -8.74 10.52
CA SER A 61 -8.62 -8.32 9.79
C SER A 61 -8.62 -8.79 8.33
N PHE A 62 -7.46 -9.02 7.71
CA PHE A 62 -7.40 -9.63 6.38
C PHE A 62 -8.03 -11.03 6.32
N ALA A 63 -7.86 -11.83 7.38
CA ALA A 63 -8.51 -13.13 7.46
C ALA A 63 -10.03 -12.99 7.65
N HIS A 64 -10.46 -12.05 8.47
CA HIS A 64 -11.89 -11.86 8.76
C HIS A 64 -12.65 -11.23 7.59
N LEU A 65 -12.11 -10.22 6.94
CA LEU A 65 -12.80 -9.47 5.90
C LEU A 65 -12.63 -10.10 4.51
N PHE A 66 -11.45 -10.61 4.19
CA PHE A 66 -11.12 -11.12 2.86
C PHE A 66 -10.87 -12.62 2.82
N GLY A 67 -10.69 -13.28 3.96
CA GLY A 67 -10.31 -14.68 4.05
C GLY A 67 -8.83 -14.94 3.73
N TYR A 68 -7.97 -13.92 3.76
CA TYR A 68 -6.53 -14.04 3.48
C TYR A 68 -5.73 -14.21 4.76
N ASN A 69 -4.81 -15.18 4.75
CA ASN A 69 -3.90 -15.38 5.88
C ASN A 69 -2.89 -14.21 5.96
N PRO A 70 -2.85 -13.44 7.07
CA PRO A 70 -1.92 -12.33 7.22
C PRO A 70 -0.45 -12.74 7.14
N THR A 71 -0.11 -13.95 7.61
CA THR A 71 1.25 -14.49 7.52
C THR A 71 1.65 -14.70 6.07
N TRP A 72 0.73 -15.17 5.25
CA TRP A 72 0.95 -15.36 3.82
C TRP A 72 1.17 -14.01 3.10
N ILE A 73 0.40 -12.96 3.41
CA ILE A 73 0.60 -11.62 2.85
C ILE A 73 2.05 -11.16 3.07
N LYS A 74 2.61 -11.40 4.25
CA LYS A 74 4.00 -11.00 4.58
C LYS A 74 5.07 -11.79 3.82
N THR A 75 4.74 -12.94 3.27
CA THR A 75 5.68 -13.74 2.46
C THR A 75 5.77 -13.26 1.01
N ILE A 76 4.83 -12.42 0.58
CA ILE A 76 4.77 -11.93 -0.79
C ILE A 76 5.80 -10.81 -0.95
N ARG A 77 6.72 -11.00 -1.88
CA ARG A 77 7.58 -9.91 -2.35
C ARG A 77 6.77 -9.06 -3.34
N GLN A 78 7.01 -7.76 -3.36
CA GLN A 78 6.37 -6.82 -4.29
C GLN A 78 6.57 -7.16 -5.79
N GLN A 79 7.33 -8.19 -6.09
CA GLN A 79 7.46 -8.71 -7.46
C GLN A 79 6.34 -9.71 -7.75
N GLY A 80 5.28 -9.24 -8.40
CA GLY A 80 4.06 -10.01 -8.58
C GLY A 80 3.23 -9.95 -7.31
N ASP A 81 2.79 -8.75 -6.99
CA ASP A 81 2.03 -8.47 -5.78
C ASP A 81 0.71 -9.23 -5.82
N LEU A 82 0.59 -10.20 -4.96
CA LEU A 82 -0.62 -11.00 -4.89
C LEU A 82 -1.86 -10.18 -4.54
N LEU A 83 -1.72 -9.09 -3.77
CA LEU A 83 -2.81 -8.15 -3.57
C LEU A 83 -3.13 -7.41 -4.86
N GLU A 84 -2.14 -7.06 -5.68
CA GLU A 84 -2.35 -6.46 -6.99
C GLU A 84 -3.07 -7.40 -7.93
N GLU A 85 -2.72 -8.69 -7.94
CA GLU A 85 -3.42 -9.73 -8.71
C GLU A 85 -4.88 -9.92 -8.27
N ARG A 86 -5.23 -9.54 -7.04
CA ARG A 86 -6.59 -9.60 -6.51
C ARG A 86 -7.43 -8.36 -6.84
N ILE A 87 -6.83 -7.30 -7.34
CA ILE A 87 -7.55 -6.13 -7.85
C ILE A 87 -8.24 -6.50 -9.15
N HIS A 88 -9.47 -6.02 -9.34
CA HIS A 88 -10.21 -6.27 -10.57
C HIS A 88 -9.41 -5.78 -11.79
N PRO A 89 -9.31 -6.57 -12.88
CA PRO A 89 -8.49 -6.21 -14.04
C PRO A 89 -8.75 -4.82 -14.60
N ASP A 90 -10.01 -4.40 -14.68
CA ASP A 90 -10.39 -3.08 -15.21
C ASP A 90 -9.93 -1.92 -14.29
N ASP A 91 -9.74 -2.20 -12.99
CA ASP A 91 -9.34 -1.18 -12.02
C ASP A 91 -7.81 -1.03 -11.93
N ARG A 92 -7.05 -2.06 -12.32
CA ARG A 92 -5.58 -2.11 -12.17
C ARG A 92 -4.87 -0.96 -12.87
N MET A 93 -5.23 -0.69 -14.11
CA MET A 93 -4.55 0.34 -14.91
C MET A 93 -4.74 1.72 -14.28
N GLN A 94 -5.97 2.06 -13.94
CA GLN A 94 -6.30 3.35 -13.35
C GLN A 94 -5.69 3.50 -11.95
N LEU A 95 -5.70 2.42 -11.14
CA LEU A 95 -5.06 2.41 -9.83
C LEU A 95 -3.55 2.64 -9.96
N THR A 96 -2.90 1.96 -10.91
CA THR A 96 -1.48 2.14 -11.22
C THR A 96 -1.15 3.59 -11.59
N GLU A 97 -1.98 4.20 -12.45
CA GLU A 97 -1.82 5.61 -12.84
C GLU A 97 -1.96 6.54 -11.62
N CYS A 98 -2.96 6.32 -10.76
CA CYS A 98 -3.13 7.08 -9.53
C CYS A 98 -1.93 6.95 -8.57
N GLN A 99 -1.36 5.75 -8.45
CA GLN A 99 -0.18 5.52 -7.59
C GLN A 99 1.06 6.23 -8.13
N ILE A 100 1.25 6.25 -9.45
CA ILE A 100 2.36 6.96 -10.09
C ILE A 100 2.23 8.47 -9.90
N GLU A 101 1.04 9.02 -10.15
CA GLU A 101 0.77 10.45 -9.96
C GLU A 101 0.99 10.87 -8.50
N HIS A 102 0.52 10.07 -7.54
CA HIS A 102 0.74 10.34 -6.13
C HIS A 102 2.23 10.27 -5.76
N GLY A 103 2.96 9.27 -6.24
CA GLY A 103 4.39 9.18 -6.02
C GLY A 103 5.15 10.38 -6.57
N GLN A 104 4.82 10.84 -7.78
CA GLN A 104 5.40 12.04 -8.37
C GLN A 104 5.07 13.29 -7.54
N PHE A 105 3.83 13.41 -7.06
CA PHE A 105 3.42 14.49 -6.16
C PHE A 105 4.23 14.48 -4.86
N ILE A 106 4.33 13.34 -4.17
CA ILE A 106 5.11 13.20 -2.94
C ILE A 106 6.57 13.62 -3.17
N TYR A 107 7.18 13.23 -4.30
CA TYR A 107 8.57 13.61 -4.60
C TYR A 107 8.73 15.07 -5.02
N SER A 108 7.68 15.75 -5.43
CA SER A 108 7.72 17.20 -5.67
C SER A 108 7.73 18.02 -4.37
N LEU A 109 7.38 17.40 -3.24
CA LEU A 109 7.34 18.04 -1.92
C LEU A 109 8.72 18.04 -1.25
N PRO A 110 8.98 19.02 -0.37
CA PRO A 110 10.09 18.95 0.55
C PRO A 110 10.07 17.64 1.36
N PRO A 111 11.23 17.02 1.69
CA PRO A 111 11.25 15.75 2.43
C PRO A 111 10.44 15.73 3.73
N GLU A 112 10.43 16.85 4.46
CA GLU A 112 9.73 17.02 5.73
C GLU A 112 8.21 17.02 5.61
N GLU A 113 7.66 17.31 4.43
CA GLU A 113 6.22 17.35 4.18
C GLU A 113 5.66 16.04 3.62
N ARG A 114 6.51 15.10 3.21
CA ARG A 114 6.09 13.87 2.49
C ARG A 114 5.20 12.95 3.31
N ASN A 115 5.32 13.02 4.64
CA ASN A 115 4.51 12.21 5.55
C ASN A 115 3.14 12.83 5.86
N ASP A 116 2.86 14.06 5.41
CA ASP A 116 1.62 14.77 5.72
C ASP A 116 0.47 14.43 4.76
N TYR A 117 0.80 13.80 3.63
CA TYR A 117 -0.16 13.52 2.57
C TYR A 117 -0.51 12.05 2.49
N ARG A 118 -1.79 11.78 2.27
CA ARG A 118 -2.32 10.44 2.05
C ARG A 118 -3.07 10.38 0.74
N GLN A 119 -3.03 9.21 0.14
CA GLN A 119 -3.80 8.86 -1.05
C GLN A 119 -4.99 8.00 -0.62
N ILE A 120 -6.15 8.27 -1.21
CA ILE A 120 -7.37 7.51 -0.96
C ILE A 120 -7.95 7.11 -2.30
N PHE A 121 -8.24 5.83 -2.48
CA PHE A 121 -8.90 5.33 -3.68
C PHE A 121 -9.85 4.19 -3.36
N GLN A 122 -10.82 3.99 -4.24
CA GLN A 122 -11.80 2.93 -4.17
C GLN A 122 -11.65 2.04 -5.40
N PHE A 123 -11.69 0.73 -5.20
CA PHE A 123 -11.55 -0.25 -6.26
C PHE A 123 -12.20 -1.58 -5.85
N ARG A 124 -12.27 -2.52 -6.78
CA ARG A 124 -12.79 -3.87 -6.54
C ARG A 124 -11.66 -4.82 -6.23
N MET A 125 -11.79 -5.55 -5.14
CA MET A 125 -10.81 -6.54 -4.71
C MET A 125 -11.45 -7.92 -4.58
N LEU A 126 -10.79 -8.95 -5.12
CA LEU A 126 -11.22 -10.34 -5.04
C LEU A 126 -10.95 -10.88 -3.63
N ASN A 127 -11.97 -11.45 -2.97
CA ASN A 127 -11.80 -12.15 -1.70
C ASN A 127 -11.40 -13.62 -1.92
N ALA A 128 -11.14 -14.35 -0.83
CA ALA A 128 -10.77 -15.77 -0.90
C ALA A 128 -11.91 -16.67 -1.43
N ARG A 129 -13.17 -16.19 -1.43
CA ARG A 129 -14.34 -16.86 -2.00
C ARG A 129 -14.54 -16.57 -3.49
N GLN A 130 -13.58 -15.93 -4.14
CA GLN A 130 -13.64 -15.55 -5.56
C GLN A 130 -14.78 -14.55 -5.88
N GLN A 131 -15.08 -13.66 -4.93
CA GLN A 131 -16.06 -12.59 -5.12
C GLN A 131 -15.35 -11.24 -5.11
N TYR A 132 -15.68 -10.35 -6.04
CA TYR A 132 -15.22 -8.98 -6.01
C TYR A 132 -16.04 -8.16 -5.03
N ILE A 133 -15.35 -7.43 -4.16
CA ILE A 133 -15.93 -6.53 -3.17
C ILE A 133 -15.34 -5.13 -3.36
N ASN A 134 -16.20 -4.12 -3.20
CA ASN A 134 -15.79 -2.72 -3.26
C ASN A 134 -15.07 -2.35 -1.97
N VAL A 135 -13.88 -1.80 -2.11
CA VAL A 135 -13.03 -1.39 -0.98
C VAL A 135 -12.59 0.06 -1.13
N SER A 136 -12.29 0.68 0.00
CA SER A 136 -11.55 1.94 0.09
C SER A 136 -10.19 1.67 0.70
N SER A 137 -9.12 2.14 0.08
CA SER A 137 -7.76 2.05 0.60
C SER A 137 -7.19 3.45 0.80
N ARG A 138 -6.63 3.68 2.00
CA ARG A 138 -5.90 4.90 2.36
C ARG A 138 -4.45 4.51 2.56
N GLN A 139 -3.54 5.18 1.87
CA GLN A 139 -2.10 4.91 1.97
C GLN A 139 -1.33 6.21 2.23
N GLN A 140 -0.31 6.10 3.05
CA GLN A 140 0.52 7.23 3.47
C GLN A 140 1.95 6.74 3.75
N VAL A 141 2.94 7.55 3.36
CA VAL A 141 4.31 7.37 3.81
C VAL A 141 4.37 7.73 5.29
N ILE A 142 4.75 6.79 6.15
CA ILE A 142 4.85 7.02 7.61
C ILE A 142 6.29 7.12 8.09
N GLU A 143 7.24 6.58 7.34
CA GLU A 143 8.68 6.75 7.58
C GLU A 143 9.41 7.03 6.28
N THR A 144 10.38 7.94 6.37
CA THR A 144 11.36 8.19 5.31
C THR A 144 12.74 7.73 5.77
N ASP A 145 13.62 7.47 4.81
CA ASP A 145 15.04 7.30 5.10
C ASP A 145 15.71 8.65 5.48
N ARG A 146 16.99 8.62 5.80
CA ARG A 146 17.74 9.85 6.16
C ARG A 146 17.76 10.91 5.05
N ASN A 147 17.52 10.53 3.83
CA ASN A 147 17.50 11.40 2.66
C ASN A 147 16.09 11.86 2.27
N GLY A 148 15.07 11.53 3.09
CA GLY A 148 13.68 11.86 2.83
C GLY A 148 13.02 11.00 1.75
N LYS A 149 13.58 9.84 1.40
CA LYS A 149 12.96 8.90 0.49
C LYS A 149 11.90 8.07 1.22
N ALA A 150 10.77 7.80 0.57
CA ALA A 150 9.71 6.99 1.15
C ALA A 150 10.22 5.59 1.47
N TRP A 151 10.18 5.20 2.73
CA TRP A 151 10.68 3.92 3.19
C TRP A 151 9.57 3.00 3.69
N ILE A 152 8.76 3.44 4.65
CA ILE A 152 7.62 2.66 5.12
C ILE A 152 6.32 3.33 4.71
N ILE A 153 5.49 2.59 4.01
CA ILE A 153 4.14 2.98 3.63
C ILE A 153 3.15 2.20 4.49
N MET A 154 2.19 2.89 5.09
CA MET A 154 1.08 2.27 5.80
C MET A 154 -0.19 2.39 4.96
N GLY A 155 -0.92 1.29 4.87
CA GLY A 155 -2.23 1.23 4.25
C GLY A 155 -3.31 0.81 5.24
N VAL A 156 -4.48 1.43 5.10
CA VAL A 156 -5.71 1.06 5.81
C VAL A 156 -6.78 0.81 4.77
N MET A 157 -7.34 -0.40 4.76
CA MET A 157 -8.34 -0.82 3.78
C MET A 157 -9.63 -1.24 4.46
N ASP A 158 -10.74 -0.70 3.98
CA ASP A 158 -12.09 -0.97 4.46
C ASP A 158 -12.97 -1.50 3.34
N ILE A 159 -13.90 -2.41 3.68
CA ILE A 159 -14.99 -2.76 2.77
C ILE A 159 -15.99 -1.61 2.76
N LEU A 160 -16.35 -1.16 1.56
CA LEU A 160 -17.38 -0.12 1.43
C LEU A 160 -18.76 -0.67 1.80
N PRO A 161 -19.60 0.11 2.52
CA PRO A 161 -20.99 -0.28 2.77
C PRO A 161 -21.79 -0.46 1.47
N ASP A 162 -21.52 0.38 0.48
CA ASP A 162 -22.14 0.29 -0.84
C ASP A 162 -21.35 -0.67 -1.74
N GLN A 163 -22.00 -1.77 -2.10
CA GLN A 163 -21.47 -2.81 -2.97
C GLN A 163 -22.02 -2.75 -4.39
N THR A 164 -22.63 -1.62 -4.80
CA THR A 164 -22.99 -1.41 -6.21
C THR A 164 -21.73 -1.39 -7.08
N PRO A 165 -21.83 -1.84 -8.35
CA PRO A 165 -20.67 -1.84 -9.24
C PRO A 165 -20.02 -0.46 -9.34
N ILE A 166 -18.70 -0.41 -9.15
CA ILE A 166 -17.90 0.80 -9.36
C ILE A 166 -17.61 0.90 -10.86
N GLU A 167 -18.09 1.95 -11.50
CA GLU A 167 -17.82 2.19 -12.94
C GLU A 167 -16.40 2.73 -13.17
N THR A 168 -15.89 3.51 -12.22
CA THR A 168 -14.55 4.11 -12.28
C THR A 168 -13.95 4.19 -10.88
N ILE A 169 -12.62 4.12 -10.80
CA ILE A 169 -11.91 4.35 -9.52
C ILE A 169 -12.15 5.80 -9.07
N LYS A 170 -12.65 5.95 -7.85
CA LYS A 170 -12.85 7.26 -7.22
C LYS A 170 -11.61 7.62 -6.39
N ARG A 171 -11.12 8.81 -6.61
CA ARG A 171 -9.96 9.40 -5.90
C ARG A 171 -10.41 10.17 -4.67
#